data_a7c360feede528a7842f54c947cbe169
#
_entry.id   a7c360feede528a7842f54c947cbe169
#
_cell.length_a   1.000
_cell.length_b   1.000
_cell.length_c   1.000
_cell.angle_alpha   90.00
_cell.angle_beta   90.00
_cell.angle_gamma   90.00
#
_symmetry.space_group_name_H-M   'P 1'
#
loop_
_entity.id
_entity.type
_entity.pdbx_description
1 polymer ?
#
loop_
_entity_poly.entity_id
_entity_poly.type
_entity_poly.pdbx_seq_one_letter_code
_entity_poly.pdbx_strand_id
1 'polypeptide(L)'
;MKLFNKFYYDYVDIKLSDYKGFDSDLAINKLLFFVFLGLALASLFITYYNATATLLLRKLTRIGAHGEEQGKTLSDIGLGDSWAVKSLLRAKSGALKSMISRCGEVELTFEEFTALTKERKHLRGLSKEEKRKKLSEIDGRLSPKINFKDAKFYIPEDKKDKAETFIADKSTTLIKGLLSCAVILAAYVVIALVMPSILSWVSGFMAE
;
A
#
# COMPACT_ATOMS: atom_id res chain seq x y z
N MET A 1 -4.23 -20.21 -26.06
CA MET A 1 -5.61 -20.12 -25.56
C MET A 1 -6.19 -21.45 -25.05
N LYS A 2 -6.11 -22.57 -25.81
CA LYS A 2 -6.67 -23.88 -25.40
C LYS A 2 -6.08 -24.44 -24.09
N LEU A 3 -4.77 -24.30 -23.84
CA LEU A 3 -4.08 -24.78 -22.63
C LEU A 3 -4.51 -24.03 -21.36
N PHE A 4 -4.65 -22.71 -21.47
CA PHE A 4 -5.13 -21.87 -20.37
C PHE A 4 -6.58 -22.18 -19.99
N ASN A 5 -7.45 -22.34 -20.99
CA ASN A 5 -8.85 -22.71 -20.74
C ASN A 5 -8.94 -24.09 -20.07
N LYS A 6 -8.15 -25.07 -20.53
CA LYS A 6 -8.11 -26.39 -19.89
C LYS A 6 -7.67 -26.32 -18.45
N PHE A 7 -6.56 -25.61 -18.15
CA PHE A 7 -6.10 -25.41 -16.78
C PHE A 7 -7.15 -24.71 -15.92
N TYR A 8 -7.83 -23.70 -16.47
CA TYR A 8 -8.86 -22.96 -15.74
C TYR A 8 -10.03 -23.87 -15.32
N TYR A 9 -10.57 -24.67 -16.25
CA TYR A 9 -11.69 -25.56 -15.93
C TYR A 9 -11.28 -26.75 -15.06
N ASP A 10 -10.10 -27.31 -15.28
CA ASP A 10 -9.66 -28.50 -14.55
C ASP A 10 -9.19 -28.18 -13.11
N TYR A 11 -8.69 -26.97 -12.84
CA TYR A 11 -8.04 -26.65 -11.58
C TYR A 11 -8.54 -25.37 -10.87
N VAL A 12 -9.20 -24.45 -11.56
CA VAL A 12 -9.67 -23.19 -10.95
C VAL A 12 -11.18 -23.21 -10.74
N ASP A 13 -11.95 -23.69 -11.69
CA ASP A 13 -13.43 -23.68 -11.63
C ASP A 13 -14.02 -25.02 -11.12
N ILE A 14 -13.32 -25.66 -10.19
CA ILE A 14 -13.80 -26.88 -9.53
C ILE A 14 -14.87 -26.51 -8.51
N LYS A 15 -16.07 -27.09 -8.67
CA LYS A 15 -17.19 -26.90 -7.74
C LYS A 15 -17.18 -27.97 -6.67
N LEU A 16 -17.54 -27.59 -5.44
CA LEU A 16 -17.73 -28.53 -4.34
C LEU A 16 -18.79 -29.58 -4.64
N SER A 17 -19.87 -29.18 -5.34
CA SER A 17 -20.96 -30.09 -5.76
C SER A 17 -20.51 -31.23 -6.67
N ASP A 18 -19.31 -31.13 -7.28
CA ASP A 18 -18.73 -32.23 -8.09
C ASP A 18 -18.22 -33.41 -7.23
N TYR A 19 -18.17 -33.22 -5.90
CA TYR A 19 -17.71 -34.21 -4.92
C TYR A 19 -18.85 -34.65 -3.99
N LYS A 20 -18.97 -35.95 -3.76
CA LYS A 20 -20.01 -36.53 -2.90
C LYS A 20 -19.93 -35.96 -1.49
N GLY A 21 -21.09 -35.65 -0.89
CA GLY A 21 -21.21 -35.09 0.45
C GLY A 21 -21.15 -33.57 0.55
N PHE A 22 -21.01 -32.86 -0.57
CA PHE A 22 -21.04 -31.39 -0.60
C PHE A 22 -22.21 -30.89 -1.41
N ASP A 23 -23.12 -30.13 -0.78
CA ASP A 23 -24.30 -29.53 -1.43
C ASP A 23 -24.10 -28.07 -1.86
N SER A 24 -22.84 -27.67 -2.09
CA SER A 24 -22.50 -26.27 -2.40
C SER A 24 -21.89 -26.12 -3.80
N ASP A 25 -22.43 -25.21 -4.60
CA ASP A 25 -21.86 -24.80 -5.90
C ASP A 25 -20.64 -23.86 -5.75
N LEU A 26 -20.07 -23.76 -4.55
CA LEU A 26 -18.92 -22.90 -4.28
C LEU A 26 -17.66 -23.43 -4.98
N ALA A 27 -17.08 -22.63 -5.85
CA ALA A 27 -15.80 -22.91 -6.48
C ALA A 27 -14.65 -22.46 -5.55
N ILE A 28 -14.18 -23.37 -4.67
CA ILE A 28 -13.15 -23.07 -3.66
C ILE A 28 -11.85 -22.56 -4.33
N ASN A 29 -11.41 -23.24 -5.38
CA ASN A 29 -10.17 -22.86 -6.06
C ASN A 29 -10.26 -21.48 -6.71
N LYS A 30 -11.44 -21.09 -7.20
CA LYS A 30 -11.70 -19.76 -7.71
C LYS A 30 -11.63 -18.68 -6.61
N LEU A 31 -12.18 -18.97 -5.44
CA LEU A 31 -12.06 -18.09 -4.29
C LEU A 31 -10.61 -17.94 -3.85
N LEU A 32 -9.87 -19.04 -3.74
CA LEU A 32 -8.44 -19.04 -3.44
C LEU A 32 -7.64 -18.26 -4.49
N PHE A 33 -7.96 -18.40 -5.79
CA PHE A 33 -7.34 -17.62 -6.85
C PHE A 33 -7.43 -16.12 -6.58
N PHE A 34 -8.62 -15.61 -6.25
CA PHE A 34 -8.77 -14.19 -5.95
C PHE A 34 -8.03 -13.75 -4.70
N VAL A 35 -7.97 -14.61 -3.66
CA VAL A 35 -7.19 -14.32 -2.45
C VAL A 35 -5.70 -14.21 -2.78
N PHE A 36 -5.13 -15.20 -3.48
CA PHE A 36 -3.71 -15.19 -3.84
C PHE A 36 -3.37 -14.07 -4.83
N LEU A 37 -4.27 -13.77 -5.77
CA LEU A 37 -4.12 -12.63 -6.66
C LEU A 37 -4.10 -11.31 -5.87
N GLY A 38 -5.00 -11.16 -4.90
CA GLY A 38 -5.03 -10.00 -4.01
C GLY A 38 -3.73 -9.85 -3.21
N LEU A 39 -3.19 -10.94 -2.67
CA LEU A 39 -1.90 -10.95 -1.95
C LEU A 39 -0.73 -10.60 -2.87
N ALA A 40 -0.71 -11.12 -4.09
CA ALA A 40 0.32 -10.78 -5.08
C ALA A 40 0.28 -9.31 -5.46
N LEU A 41 -0.92 -8.76 -5.73
CA LEU A 41 -1.11 -7.33 -6.02
C LEU A 41 -0.72 -6.45 -4.83
N ALA A 42 -1.07 -6.84 -3.60
CA ALA A 42 -0.66 -6.12 -2.39
C ALA A 42 0.87 -6.12 -2.23
N SER A 43 1.55 -7.25 -2.47
CA SER A 43 3.01 -7.35 -2.45
C SER A 43 3.67 -6.42 -3.48
N LEU A 44 3.15 -6.38 -4.71
CA LEU A 44 3.62 -5.48 -5.76
C LEU A 44 3.39 -4.01 -5.38
N PHE A 45 2.25 -3.68 -4.81
CA PHE A 45 1.94 -2.32 -4.37
C PHE A 45 2.90 -1.83 -3.27
N ILE A 46 3.14 -2.66 -2.25
CA ILE A 46 4.10 -2.35 -1.17
C ILE A 46 5.51 -2.17 -1.75
N THR A 47 5.90 -3.03 -2.68
CA THR A 47 7.20 -2.97 -3.36
C THR A 47 7.36 -1.66 -4.14
N TYR A 48 6.36 -1.30 -4.93
CA TYR A 48 6.34 -0.07 -5.71
C TYR A 48 6.37 1.18 -4.80
N TYR A 49 5.60 1.16 -3.71
CA TYR A 49 5.60 2.21 -2.70
C TYR A 49 6.99 2.42 -2.10
N ASN A 50 7.63 1.34 -1.62
CA ASN A 50 8.95 1.40 -1.02
C ASN A 50 10.03 1.85 -2.02
N ALA A 51 9.98 1.36 -3.25
CA ALA A 51 10.92 1.77 -4.31
C ALA A 51 10.81 3.26 -4.63
N THR A 52 9.58 3.78 -4.73
CA THR A 52 9.32 5.20 -5.01
C THR A 52 9.77 6.09 -3.84
N ALA A 53 9.50 5.66 -2.59
CA ALA A 53 9.96 6.35 -1.39
C ALA A 53 11.50 6.39 -1.31
N THR A 54 12.15 5.26 -1.56
CA THR A 54 13.62 5.16 -1.60
C THR A 54 14.23 6.06 -2.69
N LEU A 55 13.61 6.10 -3.87
CA LEU A 55 14.07 6.98 -4.96
C LEU A 55 14.02 8.46 -4.56
N LEU A 56 12.93 8.90 -3.93
CA LEU A 56 12.78 10.27 -3.46
C LEU A 56 13.82 10.61 -2.39
N LEU A 57 13.97 9.76 -1.37
CA LEU A 57 14.95 9.95 -0.31
C LEU A 57 16.38 10.02 -0.85
N ARG A 58 16.77 9.08 -1.73
CA ARG A 58 18.11 9.07 -2.36
C ARG A 58 18.39 10.36 -3.11
N LYS A 59 17.41 10.89 -3.86
CA LYS A 59 17.59 12.13 -4.61
C LYS A 59 17.73 13.32 -3.67
N LEU A 60 16.94 13.42 -2.60
CA LEU A 60 17.05 14.48 -1.60
C LEU A 60 18.41 14.42 -0.88
N THR A 61 18.83 13.24 -0.45
CA THR A 61 20.15 13.04 0.21
C THR A 61 21.31 13.39 -0.73
N ARG A 62 21.24 12.97 -2.00
CA ARG A 62 22.29 13.23 -2.99
C ARG A 62 22.51 14.73 -3.28
N ILE A 63 21.42 15.52 -3.24
CA ILE A 63 21.48 16.96 -3.48
C ILE A 63 21.82 17.73 -2.20
N GLY A 64 21.88 17.04 -1.04
CA GLY A 64 22.15 17.65 0.25
C GLY A 64 21.00 18.49 0.77
N ALA A 65 19.74 18.12 0.48
CA ALA A 65 18.55 18.80 0.98
C ALA A 65 18.33 18.45 2.47
N HIS A 66 19.27 18.85 3.31
CA HIS A 66 19.25 18.69 4.76
C HIS A 66 18.94 20.04 5.42
N GLY A 67 17.84 20.09 6.16
CA GLY A 67 17.36 21.34 6.77
C GLY A 67 16.45 22.18 5.84
N GLU A 68 15.68 23.05 6.48
CA GLU A 68 14.62 23.82 5.81
C GLU A 68 15.15 24.79 4.76
N GLU A 69 16.33 25.42 5.02
CA GLU A 69 16.97 26.39 4.12
C GLU A 69 17.41 25.74 2.78
N GLN A 70 17.73 24.44 2.82
CA GLN A 70 18.19 23.67 1.66
C GLN A 70 17.07 22.92 0.96
N GLY A 71 15.81 23.16 1.34
CA GLY A 71 14.64 22.51 0.76
C GLY A 71 14.58 22.66 -0.77
N LYS A 72 14.26 21.58 -1.48
CA LYS A 72 14.21 21.50 -2.94
C LYS A 72 12.79 21.19 -3.42
N THR A 73 12.42 21.74 -4.57
CA THR A 73 11.17 21.37 -5.23
C THR A 73 11.27 19.99 -5.88
N LEU A 74 10.13 19.37 -6.16
CA LEU A 74 10.13 18.11 -6.91
C LEU A 74 10.71 18.26 -8.32
N SER A 75 10.59 19.43 -8.93
CA SER A 75 11.17 19.75 -10.23
C SER A 75 12.70 19.79 -10.17
N ASP A 76 13.29 20.39 -9.12
CA ASP A 76 14.75 20.48 -8.93
C ASP A 76 15.41 19.10 -8.81
N ILE A 77 14.69 18.14 -8.25
CA ILE A 77 15.17 16.76 -8.11
C ILE A 77 14.75 15.86 -9.28
N GLY A 78 14.16 16.42 -10.34
CA GLY A 78 13.72 15.67 -11.52
C GLY A 78 12.60 14.66 -11.23
N LEU A 79 11.69 14.98 -10.30
CA LEU A 79 10.51 14.18 -9.94
C LEU A 79 9.21 14.98 -10.04
N GLY A 80 9.25 16.17 -10.67
CA GLY A 80 8.12 17.08 -10.80
C GLY A 80 6.88 16.47 -11.44
N ASP A 81 7.06 15.57 -12.42
CA ASP A 81 5.95 14.90 -13.12
C ASP A 81 5.55 13.56 -12.52
N SER A 82 6.29 13.07 -11.53
CA SER A 82 6.00 11.77 -10.93
C SER A 82 4.70 11.78 -10.10
N TRP A 83 3.64 11.22 -10.67
CA TRP A 83 2.37 11.03 -9.96
C TRP A 83 2.54 10.17 -8.69
N ALA A 84 3.38 9.14 -8.75
CA ALA A 84 3.65 8.26 -7.63
C ALA A 84 4.23 9.00 -6.43
N VAL A 85 5.25 9.85 -6.65
CA VAL A 85 5.86 10.67 -5.59
C VAL A 85 4.84 11.66 -5.02
N LYS A 86 4.05 12.32 -5.87
CA LYS A 86 2.99 13.24 -5.42
C LYS A 86 1.93 12.52 -4.59
N SER A 87 1.55 11.29 -4.99
CA SER A 87 0.60 10.46 -4.23
C SER A 87 1.15 10.06 -2.87
N LEU A 88 2.43 9.65 -2.80
CA LEU A 88 3.12 9.33 -1.56
C LEU A 88 3.17 10.52 -0.58
N LEU A 89 3.52 11.70 -1.07
CA LEU A 89 3.61 12.91 -0.25
C LEU A 89 2.23 13.43 0.19
N ARG A 90 1.15 13.08 -0.51
CA ARG A 90 -0.23 13.36 -0.09
C ARG A 90 -0.71 12.40 1.00
N ALA A 91 -0.09 11.24 1.16
CA ALA A 91 -0.50 10.26 2.16
C ALA A 91 -0.39 10.86 3.56
N LYS A 92 -1.47 10.74 4.35
CA LYS A 92 -1.56 11.33 5.70
C LYS A 92 -0.67 10.62 6.72
N SER A 93 -0.29 9.40 6.44
CA SER A 93 0.55 8.57 7.32
C SER A 93 1.46 7.70 6.48
N GLY A 94 2.64 7.41 6.99
CA GLY A 94 3.59 6.52 6.35
C GLY A 94 5.03 6.82 6.77
N ALA A 95 5.90 5.87 6.54
CA ALA A 95 7.33 6.00 6.86
C ALA A 95 7.96 7.25 6.23
N LEU A 96 7.50 7.61 5.01
CA LEU A 96 8.03 8.76 4.29
C LEU A 96 7.75 10.09 5.00
N LYS A 97 6.52 10.27 5.54
CA LYS A 97 6.15 11.49 6.29
C LYS A 97 6.98 11.65 7.58
N SER A 98 7.42 10.55 8.17
CA SER A 98 8.29 10.60 9.35
C SER A 98 9.76 10.93 9.04
N MET A 99 10.15 11.03 7.75
CA MET A 99 11.51 11.27 7.31
C MET A 99 11.67 12.53 6.45
N ILE A 100 10.59 13.00 5.83
CA ILE A 100 10.59 14.19 4.97
C ILE A 100 9.66 15.24 5.55
N SER A 101 10.13 16.46 5.63
CA SER A 101 9.35 17.65 6.02
C SER A 101 9.22 18.60 4.83
N ARG A 102 8.20 19.43 4.85
CA ARG A 102 7.98 20.49 3.87
C ARG A 102 8.32 21.85 4.47
N CYS A 103 9.04 22.69 3.73
CA CYS A 103 9.35 24.05 4.17
C CYS A 103 8.05 24.82 4.50
N GLY A 104 8.03 25.52 5.64
CA GLY A 104 6.88 26.26 6.12
C GLY A 104 5.71 25.40 6.61
N GLU A 105 5.87 24.09 6.77
CA GLU A 105 4.87 23.23 7.42
C GLU A 105 5.05 23.27 8.92
N VAL A 106 4.04 23.78 9.62
CA VAL A 106 4.00 23.67 11.08
C VAL A 106 3.68 22.22 11.44
N GLU A 107 4.66 21.51 11.99
CA GLU A 107 4.44 20.15 12.49
C GLU A 107 3.48 20.24 13.69
N LEU A 108 2.31 19.64 13.56
CA LEU A 108 1.36 19.51 14.67
C LEU A 108 1.98 18.64 15.76
N THR A 109 1.94 19.10 17.00
CA THR A 109 2.33 18.27 18.14
C THR A 109 1.38 17.08 18.27
N PHE A 110 1.83 16.00 18.92
CA PHE A 110 0.99 14.82 19.15
C PHE A 110 -0.32 15.16 19.88
N GLU A 111 -0.27 16.12 20.78
CA GLU A 111 -1.43 16.60 21.54
C GLU A 111 -2.43 17.32 20.63
N GLU A 112 -1.98 18.24 19.78
CA GLU A 112 -2.80 18.94 18.80
C GLU A 112 -3.42 17.99 17.78
N PHE A 113 -2.64 17.04 17.26
CA PHE A 113 -3.13 16.00 16.35
C PHE A 113 -4.23 15.15 17.01
N THR A 114 -4.03 14.77 18.27
CA THR A 114 -4.99 13.97 19.02
C THR A 114 -6.25 14.77 19.34
N ALA A 115 -6.11 16.06 19.69
CA ALA A 115 -7.23 16.98 19.93
C ALA A 115 -8.09 17.16 18.66
N LEU A 116 -7.46 17.46 17.51
CA LEU A 116 -8.15 17.61 16.22
C LEU A 116 -8.84 16.30 15.77
N THR A 117 -8.22 15.16 16.04
CA THR A 117 -8.80 13.85 15.72
C THR A 117 -10.02 13.54 16.61
N LYS A 118 -9.98 13.91 17.88
CA LYS A 118 -11.13 13.82 18.80
C LYS A 118 -12.24 14.76 18.36
N GLU A 119 -11.93 16.01 18.07
CA GLU A 119 -12.89 16.99 17.57
C GLU A 119 -13.61 16.50 16.31
N ARG A 120 -12.87 15.92 15.36
CA ARG A 120 -13.44 15.30 14.16
C ARG A 120 -14.46 14.20 14.45
N LYS A 121 -14.25 13.41 15.52
CA LYS A 121 -15.19 12.36 15.95
C LYS A 121 -16.44 12.93 16.61
N HIS A 122 -16.32 14.04 17.33
CA HIS A 122 -17.43 14.68 18.05
C HIS A 122 -18.40 15.51 17.17
N LEU A 123 -18.13 15.64 15.87
CA LEU A 123 -19.00 16.36 14.92
C LEU A 123 -20.35 15.65 14.61
N ARG A 124 -20.68 14.56 15.29
CA ARG A 124 -21.87 13.74 15.00
C ARG A 124 -23.22 14.45 15.28
N GLY A 125 -23.24 15.48 16.13
CA GLY A 125 -24.44 16.21 16.54
C GLY A 125 -24.74 17.50 15.77
N LEU A 126 -23.90 17.92 14.82
CA LEU A 126 -24.03 19.17 14.09
C LEU A 126 -24.89 19.03 12.83
N SER A 127 -25.48 20.17 12.37
CA SER A 127 -26.18 20.23 11.09
C SER A 127 -25.26 19.84 9.92
N LYS A 128 -25.85 19.41 8.80
CA LYS A 128 -25.08 18.90 7.65
C LYS A 128 -24.11 19.93 7.07
N GLU A 129 -24.48 21.21 7.10
CA GLU A 129 -23.66 22.31 6.57
C GLU A 129 -22.52 22.70 7.53
N GLU A 130 -22.82 22.84 8.82
CA GLU A 130 -21.83 23.14 9.85
C GLU A 130 -20.80 22.01 9.98
N LYS A 131 -21.26 20.77 9.92
CA LYS A 131 -20.38 19.59 9.89
C LYS A 131 -19.43 19.62 8.69
N ARG A 132 -19.92 19.98 7.49
CA ARG A 132 -19.09 20.06 6.29
C ARG A 132 -18.05 21.17 6.39
N LYS A 133 -18.41 22.33 6.95
CA LYS A 133 -17.51 23.47 7.15
C LYS A 133 -16.41 23.14 8.17
N LYS A 134 -16.78 22.63 9.34
CA LYS A 134 -15.81 22.21 10.38
C LYS A 134 -14.92 21.04 9.93
N LEU A 135 -15.45 20.05 9.23
CA LEU A 135 -14.66 18.98 8.63
C LEU A 135 -13.63 19.51 7.64
N SER A 136 -14.01 20.47 6.79
CA SER A 136 -13.10 21.10 5.82
C SER A 136 -11.98 21.88 6.54
N GLU A 137 -12.29 22.55 7.65
CA GLU A 137 -11.30 23.28 8.44
C GLU A 137 -10.33 22.34 9.16
N ILE A 138 -10.85 21.32 9.84
CA ILE A 138 -10.05 20.31 10.54
C ILE A 138 -9.18 19.52 9.55
N ASP A 139 -9.75 19.08 8.42
CA ASP A 139 -9.01 18.38 7.37
C ASP A 139 -7.97 19.29 6.70
N GLY A 140 -8.22 20.60 6.61
CA GLY A 140 -7.25 21.60 6.15
C GLY A 140 -6.05 21.74 7.09
N ARG A 141 -6.27 21.67 8.40
CA ARG A 141 -5.21 21.69 9.43
C ARG A 141 -4.45 20.37 9.52
N LEU A 142 -5.17 19.23 9.50
CA LEU A 142 -4.58 17.89 9.53
C LEU A 142 -3.83 17.53 8.24
N SER A 143 -4.20 18.12 7.11
CA SER A 143 -3.61 17.84 5.80
C SER A 143 -3.76 19.05 4.89
N PRO A 144 -2.88 20.06 5.03
CA PRO A 144 -2.90 21.22 4.17
C PRO A 144 -2.69 20.81 2.71
N LYS A 145 -3.46 21.40 1.81
CA LYS A 145 -3.33 21.14 0.36
C LYS A 145 -1.92 21.50 -0.09
N ILE A 146 -1.22 20.55 -0.72
CA ILE A 146 0.14 20.73 -1.19
C ILE A 146 0.11 21.27 -2.63
N ASN A 147 0.64 22.47 -2.85
CA ASN A 147 0.97 22.93 -4.19
C ASN A 147 2.34 22.40 -4.59
N PHE A 148 2.37 21.28 -5.32
CA PHE A 148 3.62 20.61 -5.70
C PHE A 148 4.52 21.40 -6.66
N LYS A 149 4.04 22.51 -7.25
CA LYS A 149 4.89 23.35 -8.12
C LYS A 149 5.92 24.11 -7.29
N ASP A 150 5.48 24.64 -6.13
CA ASP A 150 6.28 25.55 -5.31
C ASP A 150 6.71 24.92 -3.98
N ALA A 151 6.12 23.78 -3.62
CA ALA A 151 6.43 23.10 -2.38
C ALA A 151 7.86 22.57 -2.38
N LYS A 152 8.65 23.00 -1.38
CA LYS A 152 10.01 22.53 -1.14
C LYS A 152 10.00 21.47 -0.06
N PHE A 153 10.79 20.42 -0.26
CA PHE A 153 10.91 19.27 0.62
C PHE A 153 12.37 19.11 1.06
N TYR A 154 12.56 18.66 2.29
CA TYR A 154 13.87 18.40 2.87
C TYR A 154 13.82 17.24 3.88
N ILE A 155 14.98 16.71 4.22
CA ILE A 155 15.14 15.71 5.27
C ILE A 155 15.66 16.46 6.50
N PRO A 156 14.90 16.54 7.62
CA PRO A 156 15.39 17.14 8.86
C PRO A 156 16.64 16.41 9.36
N GLU A 157 17.58 17.14 9.97
CA GLU A 157 18.84 16.57 10.44
C GLU A 157 18.64 15.46 11.48
N ASP A 158 17.66 15.61 12.37
CA ASP A 158 17.27 14.61 13.37
C ASP A 158 16.70 13.33 12.76
N LYS A 159 16.28 13.37 11.49
CA LYS A 159 15.68 12.24 10.76
C LYS A 159 16.63 11.65 9.70
N LYS A 160 17.84 12.18 9.55
CA LYS A 160 18.81 11.76 8.53
C LYS A 160 19.20 10.29 8.67
N ASP A 161 19.58 9.86 9.85
CA ASP A 161 19.99 8.46 10.11
C ASP A 161 18.84 7.48 9.79
N LYS A 162 17.62 7.86 10.12
CA LYS A 162 16.41 7.08 9.80
C LYS A 162 16.18 6.98 8.29
N ALA A 163 16.42 8.06 7.55
CA ALA A 163 16.30 8.07 6.10
C ALA A 163 17.40 7.21 5.45
N GLU A 164 18.62 7.29 5.91
CA GLU A 164 19.75 6.48 5.43
C GLU A 164 19.53 4.98 5.70
N THR A 165 19.10 4.62 6.91
CA THR A 165 18.73 3.24 7.26
C THR A 165 17.60 2.73 6.36
N PHE A 166 16.56 3.52 6.11
CA PHE A 166 15.47 3.16 5.22
C PHE A 166 15.96 2.93 3.77
N ILE A 167 16.86 3.79 3.28
CA ILE A 167 17.46 3.64 1.95
C ILE A 167 18.28 2.35 1.86
N ALA A 168 19.06 2.02 2.89
CA ALA A 168 19.88 0.81 2.92
C ALA A 168 19.00 -0.45 2.95
N ASP A 169 18.04 -0.52 3.86
CA ASP A 169 17.13 -1.66 4.00
C ASP A 169 16.30 -1.94 2.76
N LYS A 170 15.87 -0.88 2.05
CA LYS A 170 14.98 -0.98 0.90
C LYS A 170 15.71 -0.96 -0.44
N SER A 171 17.04 -1.00 -0.47
CA SER A 171 17.82 -0.96 -1.72
C SER A 171 17.51 -2.11 -2.69
N THR A 172 17.16 -3.30 -2.15
CA THR A 172 16.84 -4.51 -2.93
C THR A 172 15.33 -4.81 -3.00
N THR A 173 14.49 -3.83 -2.64
CA THR A 173 13.03 -4.06 -2.48
C THR A 173 12.36 -4.54 -3.75
N LEU A 174 12.74 -4.05 -4.95
CA LEU A 174 12.12 -4.47 -6.21
C LEU A 174 12.33 -5.97 -6.47
N ILE A 175 13.55 -6.46 -6.31
CA ILE A 175 13.86 -7.87 -6.53
C ILE A 175 13.14 -8.75 -5.50
N LYS A 176 13.20 -8.37 -4.22
CA LYS A 176 12.51 -9.08 -3.14
C LYS A 176 10.98 -9.11 -3.36
N GLY A 177 10.40 -8.01 -3.83
CA GLY A 177 8.97 -7.92 -4.09
C GLY A 177 8.53 -8.78 -5.28
N LEU A 178 9.31 -8.79 -6.38
CA LEU A 178 9.05 -9.67 -7.52
C LEU A 178 9.18 -11.15 -7.13
N LEU A 179 10.20 -11.48 -6.33
CA LEU A 179 10.37 -12.84 -5.81
C LEU A 179 9.22 -13.25 -4.90
N SER A 180 8.78 -12.37 -3.99
CA SER A 180 7.62 -12.61 -3.13
C SER A 180 6.34 -12.84 -3.95
N CYS A 181 6.11 -12.05 -4.99
CA CYS A 181 4.96 -12.23 -5.88
C CYS A 181 5.04 -13.60 -6.60
N ALA A 182 6.21 -13.99 -7.10
CA ALA A 182 6.41 -15.29 -7.76
C ALA A 182 6.16 -16.46 -6.79
N VAL A 183 6.63 -16.36 -5.54
CA VAL A 183 6.40 -17.37 -4.49
C VAL A 183 4.92 -17.51 -4.16
N ILE A 184 4.20 -16.37 -4.01
CA ILE A 184 2.76 -16.38 -3.75
C ILE A 184 1.99 -17.07 -4.88
N LEU A 185 2.32 -16.77 -6.15
CA LEU A 185 1.67 -17.38 -7.30
C LEU A 185 2.03 -18.88 -7.43
N ALA A 186 3.29 -19.25 -7.16
CA ALA A 186 3.70 -20.65 -7.15
C ALA A 186 2.97 -21.45 -6.05
N ALA A 187 2.82 -20.88 -4.85
CA ALA A 187 2.06 -21.49 -3.78
C ALA A 187 0.59 -21.73 -4.17
N TYR A 188 -0.04 -20.75 -4.83
CA TYR A 188 -1.38 -20.95 -5.38
C TYR A 188 -1.45 -22.12 -6.36
N VAL A 189 -0.51 -22.20 -7.32
CA VAL A 189 -0.50 -23.30 -8.29
C VAL A 189 -0.39 -24.66 -7.61
N VAL A 190 0.50 -24.79 -6.62
CA VAL A 190 0.63 -26.04 -5.84
C VAL A 190 -0.68 -26.40 -5.14
N ILE A 191 -1.31 -25.44 -4.47
CA ILE A 191 -2.59 -25.65 -3.77
C ILE A 191 -3.68 -26.06 -4.77
N ALA A 192 -3.79 -25.36 -5.91
CA ALA A 192 -4.78 -25.67 -6.94
C ALA A 192 -4.63 -27.09 -7.51
N LEU A 193 -3.39 -27.54 -7.70
CA LEU A 193 -3.11 -28.90 -8.19
C LEU A 193 -3.43 -30.00 -7.17
N VAL A 194 -3.24 -29.73 -5.89
CA VAL A 194 -3.47 -30.70 -4.80
C VAL A 194 -4.93 -30.73 -4.35
N MET A 195 -5.67 -29.64 -4.51
CA MET A 195 -7.04 -29.50 -4.03
C MET A 195 -8.01 -30.59 -4.53
N PRO A 196 -8.02 -31.00 -5.80
CA PRO A 196 -8.90 -32.07 -6.27
C PRO A 196 -8.66 -33.40 -5.52
N SER A 197 -7.41 -33.72 -5.23
CA SER A 197 -7.04 -34.93 -4.48
C SER A 197 -7.52 -34.88 -3.04
N ILE A 198 -7.39 -33.70 -2.40
CA ILE A 198 -7.89 -33.48 -1.04
C ILE A 198 -9.41 -33.62 -1.02
N LEU A 199 -10.12 -32.98 -1.94
CA LEU A 199 -11.59 -33.02 -2.00
C LEU A 199 -12.08 -34.44 -2.27
N SER A 200 -11.44 -35.19 -3.15
CA SER A 200 -11.76 -36.60 -3.41
C SER A 200 -11.56 -37.47 -2.16
N TRP A 201 -10.48 -37.26 -1.42
CA TRP A 201 -10.21 -37.99 -0.18
C TRP A 201 -11.25 -37.69 0.90
N VAL A 202 -11.58 -36.40 1.12
CA VAL A 202 -12.61 -35.98 2.09
C VAL A 202 -13.99 -36.52 1.69
N SER A 203 -14.37 -36.49 0.41
CA SER A 203 -15.64 -37.01 -0.08
C SER A 203 -15.77 -38.52 0.12
N GLY A 204 -14.64 -39.24 0.08
CA GLY A 204 -14.59 -40.67 0.42
C GLY A 204 -15.00 -40.96 1.89
N PHE A 205 -14.49 -40.13 2.79
CA PHE A 205 -14.85 -40.23 4.24
C PHE A 205 -16.29 -39.84 4.56
N MET A 206 -16.87 -38.91 3.81
CA MET A 206 -18.26 -38.46 4.01
C MET A 206 -19.31 -39.40 3.38
N ALA A 207 -18.86 -40.35 2.54
CA ALA A 207 -19.71 -41.33 1.87
C ALA A 207 -19.82 -42.67 2.59
N GLU A 208 -19.01 -42.90 3.64
CA GLU A 208 -19.11 -44.01 4.58
C GLU A 208 -20.06 -43.65 5.75
#